data_41dbd5096235db22bbd25b3698bfcfb1
#
_entry.id   41dbd5096235db22bbd25b3698bfcfb1
#
_cell.length_a   1.000
_cell.length_b   1.000
_cell.length_c   1.000
_cell.angle_alpha   90.00
_cell.angle_beta   90.00
_cell.angle_gamma   90.00
#
_symmetry.space_group_name_H-M   'P 1'
#
loop_
_entity.id
_entity.type
_entity.pdbx_description
1 polymer ?
#
loop_
_entity_poly.entity_id
_entity_poly.type
_entity_poly.pdbx_seq_one_letter_code
_entity_poly.pdbx_strand_id
1 'polypeptide(L)'
;RDEVDWHTLEGVRALREAFATNNPNGRLTWGFTMNALEDGRKNYREIRDYVVECQKKYGDEVTYFPAYFPAMYLPRERVNREMSEAIEIISKMVGNGYRPQSIMGGFLSADNLRYLAEKENIHVAHAVIWSQHNIDGGGADGSPSYPFYPSTEHFCKPAQGKSDFIDCVNLDGWTMDFICARRSGQTGHGIDGYNSRRGVGPIETYKGWGLDLGHREVMHTEAIHFDKGLELNGFGWVANIWEAQMVHEFGKDLICDAMKMWVTGTKGRWPDTHFVTFGEFGELWRKQYKSNDDWNYRFVERGSGLGDSYNNLEIKWFMNKEFRLALLR
;
A
#
# COMPACT_ATOMS: atom_id res chain seq x y z
N ARG A 1 15.50 18.28 -24.76
CA ARG A 1 15.72 17.24 -23.72
C ARG A 1 14.83 16.11 -24.11
N ASP A 2 15.40 14.96 -24.42
CA ASP A 2 14.64 13.73 -24.66
C ASP A 2 13.92 13.41 -23.35
N GLU A 3 12.59 13.50 -23.34
CA GLU A 3 11.79 13.13 -22.18
C GLU A 3 11.96 11.62 -21.99
N VAL A 4 12.51 11.23 -20.84
CA VAL A 4 12.66 9.82 -20.48
C VAL A 4 11.27 9.27 -20.21
N ASP A 5 10.87 8.28 -20.98
CA ASP A 5 9.63 7.54 -20.72
C ASP A 5 9.86 6.56 -19.55
N TRP A 6 9.58 7.04 -18.33
CA TRP A 6 9.69 6.23 -17.12
C TRP A 6 8.74 5.03 -17.10
N HIS A 7 7.66 5.09 -17.86
CA HIS A 7 6.67 4.04 -17.96
C HIS A 7 6.60 3.52 -19.39
N THR A 8 6.85 2.23 -19.58
CA THR A 8 6.70 1.56 -20.88
C THR A 8 5.64 0.46 -20.77
N LEU A 9 4.91 0.24 -21.86
CA LEU A 9 3.96 -0.89 -21.94
C LEU A 9 4.67 -2.23 -21.68
N GLU A 10 5.88 -2.41 -22.20
CA GLU A 10 6.68 -3.61 -21.97
C GLU A 10 6.96 -3.83 -20.48
N GLY A 11 7.40 -2.81 -19.77
CA GLY A 11 7.69 -2.88 -18.34
C GLY A 11 6.44 -3.20 -17.49
N VAL A 12 5.34 -2.49 -17.74
CA VAL A 12 4.06 -2.71 -17.04
C VAL A 12 3.54 -4.13 -17.30
N ARG A 13 3.61 -4.60 -18.53
CA ARG A 13 3.21 -5.97 -18.91
C ARG A 13 4.08 -7.01 -18.22
N ALA A 14 5.39 -6.85 -18.28
CA ALA A 14 6.32 -7.78 -17.65
C ALA A 14 6.10 -7.88 -16.14
N LEU A 15 5.83 -6.76 -15.46
CA LEU A 15 5.52 -6.72 -14.04
C LEU A 15 4.21 -7.49 -13.72
N ARG A 16 3.15 -7.26 -14.50
CA ARG A 16 1.87 -7.99 -14.30
C ARG A 16 2.00 -9.48 -14.58
N GLU A 17 2.76 -9.87 -15.60
CA GLU A 17 3.04 -11.27 -15.91
C GLU A 17 3.88 -11.94 -14.81
N ALA A 18 4.88 -11.23 -14.28
CA ALA A 18 5.66 -11.68 -13.13
C ALA A 18 4.77 -11.94 -11.89
N PHE A 19 3.84 -11.05 -11.61
CA PHE A 19 2.85 -11.22 -10.52
C PHE A 19 1.92 -12.42 -10.76
N ALA A 20 1.53 -12.70 -12.00
CA ALA A 20 0.69 -13.84 -12.34
C ALA A 20 1.42 -15.18 -12.26
N THR A 21 2.75 -15.19 -12.17
CA THR A 21 3.56 -16.41 -12.07
C THR A 21 3.19 -17.16 -10.78
N ASN A 22 2.75 -18.40 -10.93
CA ASN A 22 2.25 -19.24 -9.82
C ASN A 22 1.05 -18.63 -9.04
N ASN A 23 0.41 -17.60 -9.59
CA ASN A 23 -0.69 -16.89 -8.96
C ASN A 23 -1.78 -16.49 -9.99
N PRO A 24 -2.35 -17.47 -10.72
CA PRO A 24 -3.26 -17.17 -11.83
C PRO A 24 -4.55 -16.45 -11.40
N ASN A 25 -4.95 -16.61 -10.16
CA ASN A 25 -6.15 -15.99 -9.59
C ASN A 25 -5.84 -14.73 -8.78
N GLY A 26 -4.58 -14.30 -8.72
CA GLY A 26 -4.17 -13.10 -8.01
C GLY A 26 -4.66 -11.85 -8.73
N ARG A 27 -5.24 -10.94 -7.94
CA ARG A 27 -5.69 -9.63 -8.40
C ARG A 27 -4.86 -8.55 -7.73
N LEU A 28 -4.70 -7.44 -8.44
CA LEU A 28 -4.01 -6.26 -7.91
C LEU A 28 -4.80 -4.99 -8.21
N THR A 29 -4.42 -3.91 -7.57
CA THR A 29 -5.01 -2.59 -7.77
C THR A 29 -4.05 -1.71 -8.56
N TRP A 30 -4.50 -1.21 -9.71
CA TRP A 30 -3.79 -0.25 -10.54
C TRP A 30 -4.18 1.17 -10.14
N GLY A 31 -3.24 1.95 -9.63
CA GLY A 31 -3.44 3.37 -9.31
C GLY A 31 -2.90 4.28 -10.42
N PHE A 32 -3.75 5.14 -10.96
CA PHE A 32 -3.35 6.16 -11.93
C PHE A 32 -3.43 7.54 -11.30
N THR A 33 -2.38 8.36 -11.49
CA THR A 33 -2.46 9.79 -11.22
C THR A 33 -3.29 10.50 -12.32
N MET A 34 -3.78 11.72 -12.05
CA MET A 34 -4.50 12.50 -13.05
C MET A 34 -3.66 12.70 -14.31
N ASN A 35 -2.38 13.04 -14.14
CA ASN A 35 -1.47 13.21 -15.28
C ASN A 35 -1.40 11.94 -16.15
N ALA A 36 -1.31 10.75 -15.53
CA ALA A 36 -1.25 9.48 -16.26
C ALA A 36 -2.60 9.12 -16.95
N LEU A 37 -3.72 9.60 -16.40
CA LEU A 37 -5.04 9.43 -17.03
C LEU A 37 -5.22 10.33 -18.25
N GLU A 38 -4.71 11.56 -18.22
CA GLU A 38 -4.89 12.57 -19.26
C GLU A 38 -3.76 12.57 -20.31
N ASP A 39 -2.62 11.95 -20.02
CA ASP A 39 -1.47 11.96 -20.92
C ASP A 39 -1.81 11.34 -22.30
N GLY A 40 -1.72 12.16 -23.33
CA GLY A 40 -2.02 11.76 -24.71
C GLY A 40 -0.89 11.06 -25.44
N ARG A 41 0.29 10.86 -24.82
CA ARG A 41 1.40 10.12 -25.44
C ARG A 41 1.02 8.67 -25.70
N LYS A 42 1.63 8.09 -26.73
CA LYS A 42 1.29 6.74 -27.22
C LYS A 42 1.45 5.68 -26.10
N ASN A 43 2.57 5.69 -25.41
CA ASN A 43 2.86 4.72 -24.34
C ASN A 43 1.83 4.76 -23.20
N TYR A 44 1.36 5.96 -22.77
CA TYR A 44 0.35 6.06 -21.72
C TYR A 44 -1.03 5.57 -22.18
N ARG A 45 -1.40 5.81 -23.47
CA ARG A 45 -2.62 5.21 -24.01
C ARG A 45 -2.56 3.70 -24.03
N GLU A 46 -1.45 3.14 -24.55
CA GLU A 46 -1.23 1.68 -24.60
C GLU A 46 -1.21 1.04 -23.20
N ILE A 47 -0.65 1.71 -22.19
CA ILE A 47 -0.68 1.25 -20.81
C ILE A 47 -2.11 1.24 -20.26
N ARG A 48 -2.89 2.31 -20.49
CA ARG A 48 -4.29 2.34 -20.05
C ARG A 48 -5.12 1.25 -20.71
N ASP A 49 -4.96 1.03 -22.01
CA ASP A 49 -5.65 -0.04 -22.73
C ASP A 49 -5.29 -1.42 -22.16
N TYR A 50 -4.01 -1.67 -21.90
CA TYR A 50 -3.54 -2.91 -21.29
C TYR A 50 -4.08 -3.12 -19.86
N VAL A 51 -4.14 -2.07 -19.05
CA VAL A 51 -4.70 -2.18 -17.69
C VAL A 51 -6.20 -2.47 -17.73
N VAL A 52 -6.94 -1.93 -18.70
CA VAL A 52 -8.34 -2.30 -18.95
C VAL A 52 -8.47 -3.78 -19.37
N GLU A 53 -7.54 -4.29 -20.17
CA GLU A 53 -7.48 -5.72 -20.49
C GLU A 53 -7.23 -6.56 -19.23
N CYS A 54 -6.31 -6.13 -18.35
CA CYS A 54 -6.03 -6.80 -17.09
C CYS A 54 -7.27 -6.84 -16.17
N GLN A 55 -8.01 -5.74 -16.07
CA GLN A 55 -9.26 -5.70 -15.35
C GLN A 55 -10.25 -6.75 -15.86
N LYS A 56 -10.44 -6.84 -17.18
CA LYS A 56 -11.37 -7.80 -17.80
C LYS A 56 -10.89 -9.25 -17.66
N LYS A 57 -9.59 -9.47 -17.77
CA LYS A 57 -8.99 -10.82 -17.77
C LYS A 57 -8.80 -11.41 -16.38
N TYR A 58 -8.38 -10.59 -15.43
CA TYR A 58 -7.95 -11.03 -14.11
C TYR A 58 -8.87 -10.56 -12.97
N GLY A 59 -9.73 -9.56 -13.25
CA GLY A 59 -10.51 -8.88 -12.22
C GLY A 59 -9.68 -7.88 -11.40
N ASP A 60 -8.59 -7.38 -11.96
CA ASP A 60 -7.79 -6.33 -11.32
C ASP A 60 -8.66 -5.08 -11.07
N GLU A 61 -8.43 -4.38 -10.00
CA GLU A 61 -9.05 -3.07 -9.76
C GLU A 61 -8.28 -1.97 -10.48
N VAL A 62 -8.99 -1.01 -11.05
CA VAL A 62 -8.41 0.21 -11.62
C VAL A 62 -8.94 1.39 -10.85
N THR A 63 -8.04 2.16 -10.24
CA THR A 63 -8.44 3.26 -9.37
C THR A 63 -7.57 4.50 -9.56
N TYR A 64 -7.99 5.58 -8.93
CA TYR A 64 -7.25 6.83 -8.88
C TYR A 64 -6.22 6.82 -7.76
N PHE A 65 -5.07 7.40 -8.06
CA PHE A 65 -3.98 7.69 -7.14
C PHE A 65 -3.72 9.21 -7.12
N PRO A 66 -4.18 9.95 -6.10
CA PRO A 66 -3.99 11.40 -6.01
C PRO A 66 -2.53 11.82 -5.80
N ALA A 67 -1.58 10.89 -5.91
CA ALA A 67 -0.20 11.01 -5.51
C ALA A 67 -0.03 11.21 -3.99
N TYR A 68 1.20 11.09 -3.48
CA TYR A 68 1.40 11.09 -2.03
C TYR A 68 1.24 12.49 -1.42
N PHE A 69 1.94 13.46 -1.96
CA PHE A 69 2.06 14.77 -1.33
C PHE A 69 1.07 15.84 -1.80
N PRO A 70 0.58 15.87 -3.05
CA PRO A 70 -0.32 16.94 -3.49
C PRO A 70 -1.57 17.09 -2.61
N ALA A 71 -2.15 15.99 -2.15
CA ALA A 71 -3.33 16.03 -1.29
C ALA A 71 -3.10 16.73 0.06
N MET A 72 -1.85 16.81 0.54
CA MET A 72 -1.49 17.52 1.78
C MET A 72 -1.45 19.04 1.60
N TYR A 73 -1.16 19.53 0.41
CA TYR A 73 -0.89 20.94 0.14
C TYR A 73 -2.00 21.63 -0.64
N LEU A 74 -2.87 20.87 -1.32
CA LEU A 74 -3.96 21.43 -2.09
C LEU A 74 -5.20 21.68 -1.22
N PRO A 75 -6.03 22.70 -1.58
CA PRO A 75 -7.33 22.86 -0.95
C PRO A 75 -8.18 21.58 -1.06
N ARG A 76 -8.87 21.20 0.00
CA ARG A 76 -9.66 19.96 0.08
C ARG A 76 -10.70 19.85 -1.02
N GLU A 77 -11.36 20.94 -1.36
CA GLU A 77 -12.37 21.00 -2.42
C GLU A 77 -11.76 20.76 -3.81
N ARG A 78 -10.50 21.14 -4.00
CA ARG A 78 -9.77 20.83 -5.24
C ARG A 78 -9.46 19.33 -5.30
N VAL A 79 -8.97 18.75 -4.22
CA VAL A 79 -8.72 17.30 -4.14
C VAL A 79 -10.01 16.51 -4.36
N ASN A 80 -11.13 16.94 -3.78
CA ASN A 80 -12.44 16.31 -3.97
C ASN A 80 -12.87 16.34 -5.44
N ARG A 81 -12.77 17.49 -6.11
CA ARG A 81 -13.13 17.58 -7.54
C ARG A 81 -12.24 16.69 -8.41
N GLU A 82 -10.94 16.72 -8.18
CA GLU A 82 -9.99 15.90 -8.92
C GLU A 82 -10.25 14.40 -8.71
N MET A 83 -10.59 13.97 -7.49
CA MET A 83 -11.02 12.59 -7.24
C MET A 83 -12.27 12.22 -8.04
N SER A 84 -13.30 13.06 -8.03
CA SER A 84 -14.53 12.81 -8.80
C SER A 84 -14.27 12.75 -10.31
N GLU A 85 -13.48 13.68 -10.85
CA GLU A 85 -13.09 13.70 -12.25
C GLU A 85 -12.30 12.44 -12.65
N ALA A 86 -11.34 12.03 -11.82
CA ALA A 86 -10.56 10.82 -12.05
C ALA A 86 -11.42 9.55 -12.01
N ILE A 87 -12.32 9.43 -11.04
CA ILE A 87 -13.28 8.32 -10.95
C ILE A 87 -14.15 8.24 -12.21
N GLU A 88 -14.64 9.38 -12.70
CA GLU A 88 -15.41 9.47 -13.95
C GLU A 88 -14.59 9.02 -15.18
N ILE A 89 -13.34 9.51 -15.31
CA ILE A 89 -12.43 9.12 -16.38
C ILE A 89 -12.19 7.61 -16.36
N ILE A 90 -11.87 7.05 -15.19
CA ILE A 90 -11.61 5.61 -15.01
C ILE A 90 -12.87 4.79 -15.34
N SER A 91 -14.03 5.22 -14.84
CA SER A 91 -15.30 4.53 -15.10
C SER A 91 -15.62 4.48 -16.60
N LYS A 92 -15.37 5.57 -17.33
CA LYS A 92 -15.54 5.63 -18.80
C LYS A 92 -14.49 4.78 -19.53
N MET A 93 -13.24 4.83 -19.06
CA MET A 93 -12.11 4.09 -19.66
C MET A 93 -12.33 2.57 -19.58
N VAL A 94 -12.74 2.06 -18.41
CA VAL A 94 -13.00 0.64 -18.22
C VAL A 94 -14.33 0.22 -18.86
N GLY A 95 -15.36 1.06 -18.78
CA GLY A 95 -16.68 0.84 -19.38
C GLY A 95 -17.55 -0.16 -18.59
N ASN A 96 -18.66 -0.58 -19.20
CA ASN A 96 -19.58 -1.60 -18.64
C ASN A 96 -20.10 -1.30 -17.22
N GLY A 97 -20.24 -0.02 -16.87
CA GLY A 97 -20.71 0.38 -15.55
C GLY A 97 -19.66 0.21 -14.43
N TYR A 98 -18.39 0.03 -14.80
CA TYR A 98 -17.29 -0.07 -13.84
C TYR A 98 -17.21 1.19 -12.96
N ARG A 99 -16.95 0.97 -11.68
CA ARG A 99 -16.59 2.01 -10.72
C ARG A 99 -15.52 1.48 -9.76
N PRO A 100 -14.48 2.25 -9.45
CA PRO A 100 -13.49 1.87 -8.43
C PRO A 100 -14.16 1.57 -7.10
N GLN A 101 -13.68 0.57 -6.38
CA GLN A 101 -14.15 0.23 -5.04
C GLN A 101 -13.30 0.87 -3.95
N SER A 102 -12.09 1.33 -4.32
CA SER A 102 -11.18 2.01 -3.41
C SER A 102 -10.56 3.23 -4.07
N ILE A 103 -9.94 4.09 -3.26
CA ILE A 103 -8.95 5.08 -3.72
C ILE A 103 -7.60 4.69 -3.15
N MET A 104 -6.60 4.61 -4.03
CA MET A 104 -5.22 4.38 -3.67
C MET A 104 -4.50 5.70 -3.53
N GLY A 105 -3.82 5.93 -2.43
CA GLY A 105 -3.00 7.12 -2.28
C GLY A 105 -2.86 7.56 -0.85
N GLY A 106 -1.74 8.19 -0.54
CA GLY A 106 -1.43 8.66 0.79
C GLY A 106 -1.99 10.04 1.10
N PHE A 107 -2.16 10.32 2.37
CA PHE A 107 -2.36 11.66 2.93
C PHE A 107 -3.66 12.38 2.52
N LEU A 108 -4.71 11.64 2.18
CA LEU A 108 -6.04 12.22 2.05
C LEU A 108 -6.53 12.74 3.41
N SER A 109 -7.02 13.98 3.45
CA SER A 109 -7.55 14.54 4.69
C SER A 109 -8.82 13.80 5.15
N ALA A 110 -9.19 13.95 6.43
CA ALA A 110 -10.45 13.43 6.94
C ALA A 110 -11.66 13.91 6.13
N ASP A 111 -11.66 15.18 5.69
CA ASP A 111 -12.73 15.71 4.84
C ASP A 111 -12.78 15.06 3.45
N ASN A 112 -11.61 14.71 2.87
CA ASN A 112 -11.57 13.99 1.60
C ASN A 112 -12.09 12.55 1.74
N LEU A 113 -11.77 11.87 2.85
CA LEU A 113 -12.30 10.53 3.14
C LEU A 113 -13.80 10.54 3.38
N ARG A 114 -14.31 11.55 4.08
CA ARG A 114 -15.75 11.75 4.24
C ARG A 114 -16.43 12.02 2.91
N TYR A 115 -15.84 12.85 2.05
CA TYR A 115 -16.35 13.10 0.72
C TYR A 115 -16.45 11.83 -0.14
N LEU A 116 -15.41 10.98 -0.11
CA LEU A 116 -15.44 9.67 -0.79
C LEU A 116 -16.63 8.81 -0.33
N ALA A 117 -16.84 8.69 0.97
CA ALA A 117 -17.95 7.91 1.51
C ALA A 117 -19.33 8.49 1.15
N GLU A 118 -19.52 9.81 1.37
CA GLU A 118 -20.83 10.44 1.26
C GLU A 118 -21.23 10.83 -0.17
N LYS A 119 -20.26 11.16 -1.03
CA LYS A 119 -20.53 11.65 -2.39
C LYS A 119 -20.20 10.65 -3.47
N GLU A 120 -19.11 9.91 -3.29
CA GLU A 120 -18.66 8.95 -4.30
C GLU A 120 -19.09 7.51 -3.99
N ASN A 121 -19.66 7.27 -2.80
CA ASN A 121 -20.01 5.94 -2.32
C ASN A 121 -18.84 4.95 -2.39
N ILE A 122 -17.64 5.47 -2.06
CA ILE A 122 -16.40 4.69 -1.96
C ILE A 122 -16.02 4.66 -0.48
N HIS A 123 -15.96 3.46 0.07
CA HIS A 123 -15.81 3.21 1.51
C HIS A 123 -14.46 2.60 1.88
N VAL A 124 -13.53 2.56 0.94
CA VAL A 124 -12.19 2.01 1.12
C VAL A 124 -11.16 2.99 0.56
N ALA A 125 -10.18 3.32 1.36
CA ALA A 125 -9.06 4.14 0.91
C ALA A 125 -7.74 3.63 1.50
N HIS A 126 -6.71 3.59 0.69
CA HIS A 126 -5.33 3.47 1.14
C HIS A 126 -4.79 4.89 1.34
N ALA A 127 -5.24 5.56 2.40
CA ALA A 127 -5.19 7.02 2.54
C ALA A 127 -4.12 7.54 3.48
N VAL A 128 -3.51 6.69 4.29
CA VAL A 128 -2.39 7.05 5.14
C VAL A 128 -1.35 5.96 5.12
N ILE A 129 -0.11 6.35 5.23
CA ILE A 129 1.03 5.46 5.34
C ILE A 129 1.81 5.92 6.56
N TRP A 130 1.48 5.38 7.73
CA TRP A 130 2.15 5.70 8.98
C TRP A 130 3.67 5.52 8.88
N SER A 131 4.08 4.47 8.22
CA SER A 131 5.47 4.17 7.97
C SER A 131 6.15 5.22 7.10
N GLN A 132 5.50 5.62 6.01
CA GLN A 132 6.03 6.65 5.13
C GLN A 132 6.04 8.02 5.81
N HIS A 133 5.03 8.31 6.62
CA HIS A 133 5.00 9.50 7.48
C HIS A 133 6.24 9.54 8.39
N ASN A 134 6.69 8.39 8.84
CA ASN A 134 7.89 8.23 9.64
C ASN A 134 9.18 8.40 8.82
N ILE A 135 9.23 7.89 7.58
CA ILE A 135 10.45 7.79 6.77
C ILE A 135 10.62 9.00 5.87
N ASP A 136 9.56 9.50 5.28
CA ASP A 136 9.59 10.61 4.31
C ASP A 136 9.37 12.00 4.97
N GLY A 137 9.68 12.13 6.24
CA GLY A 137 9.66 13.40 6.96
C GLY A 137 8.52 13.57 7.96
N GLY A 138 7.84 12.50 8.30
CA GLY A 138 6.83 12.47 9.35
C GLY A 138 7.37 12.09 10.73
N GLY A 139 6.50 11.78 11.66
CA GLY A 139 6.85 11.34 13.02
C GLY A 139 7.40 9.90 13.04
N ALA A 140 8.38 9.65 13.88
CA ALA A 140 9.15 8.41 13.93
C ALA A 140 8.47 7.31 14.77
N ASP A 141 7.22 6.95 14.50
CA ASP A 141 6.58 5.89 15.29
C ASP A 141 6.83 4.47 14.77
N GLY A 142 7.01 4.29 13.44
CA GLY A 142 7.29 2.99 12.83
C GLY A 142 6.22 1.95 13.11
N SER A 143 4.98 2.37 13.40
CA SER A 143 3.91 1.44 13.78
C SER A 143 3.44 0.61 12.60
N PRO A 144 2.95 -0.62 12.86
CA PRO A 144 2.38 -1.45 11.81
C PRO A 144 1.16 -0.80 11.17
N SER A 145 1.03 -1.02 9.89
CA SER A 145 -0.01 -0.50 9.03
C SER A 145 -1.20 -1.47 9.01
N TYR A 146 -2.27 -1.14 9.72
CA TYR A 146 -3.47 -1.98 9.81
C TYR A 146 -4.75 -1.16 9.73
N PRO A 147 -5.84 -1.73 9.19
CA PRO A 147 -7.06 -0.98 8.90
C PRO A 147 -7.74 -0.38 10.12
N PHE A 148 -8.32 0.81 9.93
CA PHE A 148 -9.17 1.47 10.92
C PHE A 148 -10.14 2.45 10.24
N TYR A 149 -11.20 2.83 10.95
CA TYR A 149 -12.06 3.94 10.54
C TYR A 149 -11.51 5.26 11.06
N PRO A 150 -11.23 6.23 10.19
CA PRO A 150 -10.68 7.52 10.61
C PRO A 150 -11.72 8.41 11.30
N SER A 151 -11.21 9.30 12.15
CA SER A 151 -11.97 10.36 12.79
C SER A 151 -12.19 11.53 11.83
N THR A 152 -13.32 12.25 12.01
CA THR A 152 -13.57 13.52 11.32
C THR A 152 -12.58 14.62 11.69
N GLU A 153 -11.85 14.46 12.80
CA GLU A 153 -10.86 15.44 13.24
C GLU A 153 -9.53 15.31 12.46
N HIS A 154 -9.10 14.08 12.18
CA HIS A 154 -7.83 13.84 11.52
C HIS A 154 -7.77 12.43 10.92
N PHE A 155 -7.26 12.33 9.68
CA PHE A 155 -7.19 11.06 8.93
C PHE A 155 -6.33 9.96 9.59
N CYS A 156 -5.32 10.34 10.39
CA CYS A 156 -4.48 9.40 11.13
C CYS A 156 -5.09 8.98 12.49
N LYS A 157 -6.10 9.69 12.98
CA LYS A 157 -6.75 9.38 14.25
C LYS A 157 -7.86 8.38 14.01
N PRO A 158 -7.88 7.22 14.66
CA PRO A 158 -9.05 6.36 14.67
C PRO A 158 -10.26 7.08 15.29
N ALA A 159 -11.43 6.92 14.71
CA ALA A 159 -12.67 7.44 15.27
C ALA A 159 -12.90 6.89 16.69
N GLN A 160 -13.28 7.75 17.62
CA GLN A 160 -13.49 7.41 19.03
C GLN A 160 -14.91 6.94 19.30
N GLY A 161 -15.85 7.27 18.42
CA GLY A 161 -17.25 6.88 18.53
C GLY A 161 -18.05 7.30 17.31
N LYS A 162 -19.39 7.20 17.40
CA LYS A 162 -20.28 7.49 16.26
C LYS A 162 -20.26 8.95 15.81
N SER A 163 -19.93 9.88 16.72
CA SER A 163 -19.97 11.33 16.41
C SER A 163 -18.80 11.81 15.55
N ASP A 164 -17.69 11.07 15.53
CA ASP A 164 -16.50 11.41 14.77
C ASP A 164 -16.11 10.34 13.72
N PHE A 165 -17.02 9.43 13.44
CA PHE A 165 -16.82 8.29 12.54
C PHE A 165 -16.96 8.69 11.07
N ILE A 166 -16.00 8.28 10.25
CA ILE A 166 -16.08 8.33 8.79
C ILE A 166 -16.23 6.91 8.26
N ASP A 167 -17.30 6.62 7.51
CA ASP A 167 -17.54 5.31 6.89
C ASP A 167 -16.69 5.08 5.64
N CYS A 168 -15.38 5.27 5.79
CA CYS A 168 -14.37 4.96 4.78
C CYS A 168 -13.17 4.33 5.50
N VAL A 169 -13.01 3.01 5.41
CA VAL A 169 -11.88 2.36 6.06
C VAL A 169 -10.56 2.85 5.44
N ASN A 170 -9.65 3.26 6.30
CA ASN A 170 -8.28 3.52 5.91
C ASN A 170 -7.48 2.24 6.05
N LEU A 171 -7.00 1.69 4.93
CA LEU A 171 -6.24 0.44 4.93
C LEU A 171 -4.82 0.61 5.47
N ASP A 172 -4.38 1.87 5.66
CA ASP A 172 -3.03 2.17 6.12
C ASP A 172 -1.91 1.36 5.39
N GLY A 173 -0.83 1.92 5.23
CA GLY A 173 0.47 1.71 4.77
C GLY A 173 0.98 0.45 4.12
N TRP A 174 2.29 0.36 4.22
CA TRP A 174 3.09 -0.74 3.69
C TRP A 174 3.45 -1.72 4.80
N THR A 175 3.55 -2.97 4.42
CA THR A 175 4.17 -3.99 5.27
C THR A 175 5.68 -3.77 5.31
N MET A 176 6.24 -3.70 6.51
CA MET A 176 7.63 -3.37 6.73
C MET A 176 8.21 -4.09 7.94
N ASP A 177 9.54 -4.11 8.00
CA ASP A 177 10.29 -4.44 9.22
C ASP A 177 10.14 -3.29 10.24
N PHE A 178 9.47 -3.54 11.35
CA PHE A 178 9.16 -2.53 12.36
C PHE A 178 10.41 -2.03 13.10
N ILE A 179 11.40 -2.89 13.27
CA ILE A 179 12.67 -2.53 13.91
C ILE A 179 13.49 -1.65 12.98
N CYS A 180 13.58 -2.03 11.69
CA CYS A 180 14.24 -1.23 10.68
C CYS A 180 13.57 0.14 10.52
N ALA A 181 12.26 0.18 10.38
CA ALA A 181 11.51 1.43 10.23
C ALA A 181 11.69 2.37 11.43
N ARG A 182 11.60 1.84 12.65
CA ARG A 182 11.80 2.65 13.85
C ARG A 182 13.21 3.23 13.95
N ARG A 183 14.22 2.46 13.62
CA ARG A 183 15.61 2.95 13.63
C ARG A 183 15.86 3.97 12.54
N SER A 184 15.37 3.73 11.33
CA SER A 184 15.45 4.70 10.23
C SER A 184 14.85 6.04 10.62
N GLY A 185 13.67 6.04 11.24
CA GLY A 185 13.04 7.26 11.73
C GLY A 185 13.83 7.98 12.83
N GLN A 186 14.48 7.24 13.73
CA GLN A 186 15.29 7.80 14.82
C GLN A 186 16.63 8.36 14.37
N THR A 187 17.22 7.80 13.34
CA THR A 187 18.58 8.13 12.90
C THR A 187 18.63 9.11 11.73
N GLY A 188 17.46 9.50 11.21
CA GLY A 188 17.39 10.37 10.05
C GLY A 188 17.87 9.72 8.75
N HIS A 189 17.93 8.39 8.69
CA HIS A 189 18.37 7.64 7.52
C HIS A 189 17.49 7.86 6.29
N GLY A 190 16.33 8.50 6.43
CA GLY A 190 15.48 8.94 5.32
C GLY A 190 16.17 9.92 4.35
N ILE A 191 17.37 10.36 4.65
CA ILE A 191 18.16 11.28 3.81
C ILE A 191 18.99 10.54 2.74
N ASP A 192 19.29 9.25 2.96
CA ASP A 192 20.17 8.46 2.08
C ASP A 192 19.45 7.75 0.92
N GLY A 193 18.28 8.21 0.54
CA GLY A 193 17.51 7.64 -0.55
C GLY A 193 17.16 6.16 -0.31
N TYR A 194 17.35 5.31 -1.30
CA TYR A 194 16.95 3.90 -1.25
C TYR A 194 17.64 3.07 -0.16
N ASN A 195 18.80 3.48 0.31
CA ASN A 195 19.50 2.75 1.37
C ASN A 195 18.77 2.79 2.71
N SER A 196 18.04 3.87 2.98
CA SER A 196 17.28 4.04 4.21
C SER A 196 15.96 3.23 4.24
N ARG A 197 15.51 2.77 3.07
CA ARG A 197 14.23 2.06 2.90
C ARG A 197 14.37 0.55 2.85
N ARG A 198 15.57 0.02 3.03
CA ARG A 198 15.82 -1.42 3.12
C ARG A 198 15.04 -1.99 4.30
N GLY A 199 14.25 -3.04 4.04
CA GLY A 199 13.34 -3.62 5.03
C GLY A 199 12.04 -2.83 5.24
N VAL A 200 11.80 -1.78 4.45
CA VAL A 200 10.60 -0.94 4.52
C VAL A 200 9.73 -1.12 3.28
N GLY A 201 10.27 -0.92 2.09
CA GLY A 201 9.58 -1.21 0.84
C GLY A 201 10.11 -2.47 0.18
N PRO A 202 9.29 -3.26 -0.53
CA PRO A 202 9.77 -4.49 -1.17
C PRO A 202 10.81 -4.20 -2.27
N ILE A 203 10.57 -3.20 -3.10
CA ILE A 203 11.45 -2.86 -4.22
C ILE A 203 12.82 -2.41 -3.71
N GLU A 204 12.85 -1.48 -2.77
CA GLU A 204 14.08 -0.96 -2.17
C GLU A 204 14.83 -2.05 -1.42
N THR A 205 14.10 -2.97 -0.80
CA THR A 205 14.69 -4.12 -0.10
C THR A 205 15.42 -5.04 -1.07
N TYR A 206 14.78 -5.41 -2.19
CA TYR A 206 15.43 -6.21 -3.23
C TYR A 206 16.57 -5.44 -3.93
N LYS A 207 16.36 -4.17 -4.23
CA LYS A 207 17.41 -3.33 -4.82
C LYS A 207 18.61 -3.17 -3.91
N GLY A 208 18.36 -2.99 -2.61
CA GLY A 208 19.41 -2.72 -1.62
C GLY A 208 20.25 -3.95 -1.27
N TRP A 209 19.65 -5.14 -1.19
CA TRP A 209 20.31 -6.37 -0.74
C TRP A 209 20.42 -7.46 -1.82
N GLY A 210 19.88 -7.24 -3.01
CA GLY A 210 19.80 -8.25 -4.06
C GLY A 210 18.66 -9.24 -3.81
N LEU A 211 18.51 -10.19 -4.77
CA LEU A 211 17.37 -11.10 -4.76
C LEU A 211 17.34 -11.98 -3.51
N ASP A 212 18.43 -12.64 -3.17
CA ASP A 212 18.45 -13.64 -2.09
C ASP A 212 18.23 -13.04 -0.71
N LEU A 213 19.03 -12.03 -0.34
CA LEU A 213 18.92 -11.38 0.97
C LEU A 213 17.66 -10.52 1.06
N GLY A 214 17.31 -9.82 -0.02
CA GLY A 214 16.08 -9.05 -0.11
C GLY A 214 14.84 -9.94 0.04
N HIS A 215 14.83 -11.11 -0.61
CA HIS A 215 13.75 -12.07 -0.46
C HIS A 215 13.63 -12.59 0.99
N ARG A 216 14.76 -12.91 1.62
CA ARG A 216 14.77 -13.31 3.03
C ARG A 216 14.15 -12.24 3.94
N GLU A 217 14.46 -10.97 3.70
CA GLU A 217 13.92 -9.85 4.46
C GLU A 217 12.43 -9.66 4.22
N VAL A 218 11.98 -9.66 2.97
CA VAL A 218 10.56 -9.55 2.63
C VAL A 218 9.74 -10.68 3.26
N MET A 219 10.21 -11.92 3.17
CA MET A 219 9.55 -13.07 3.80
C MET A 219 9.58 -13.01 5.33
N HIS A 220 10.63 -12.44 5.93
CA HIS A 220 10.69 -12.17 7.36
C HIS A 220 9.62 -11.16 7.79
N THR A 221 9.49 -10.08 7.05
CA THR A 221 8.50 -9.02 7.29
C THR A 221 7.07 -9.56 7.16
N GLU A 222 6.78 -10.35 6.14
CA GLU A 222 5.45 -10.97 5.96
C GLU A 222 5.10 -11.94 7.07
N ALA A 223 6.10 -12.69 7.59
CA ALA A 223 5.89 -13.64 8.67
C ALA A 223 5.36 -13.00 9.96
N ILE A 224 5.66 -11.72 10.20
CA ILE A 224 5.11 -10.97 11.33
C ILE A 224 3.58 -10.93 11.24
N HIS A 225 3.04 -10.79 10.04
CA HIS A 225 1.61 -10.68 9.76
C HIS A 225 0.94 -12.03 9.57
N PHE A 226 1.59 -12.99 8.90
CA PHE A 226 0.99 -14.27 8.54
C PHE A 226 1.22 -15.40 9.55
N ASP A 227 2.29 -15.34 10.32
CA ASP A 227 2.52 -16.28 11.40
C ASP A 227 1.93 -15.71 12.71
N LYS A 228 2.71 -14.88 13.39
CA LYS A 228 2.33 -14.36 14.71
C LYS A 228 1.17 -13.36 14.67
N GLY A 229 1.10 -12.54 13.63
CA GLY A 229 0.00 -11.59 13.45
C GLY A 229 -1.34 -12.29 13.24
N LEU A 230 -1.39 -13.39 12.47
CA LEU A 230 -2.59 -14.19 12.29
C LEU A 230 -3.06 -14.83 13.61
N GLU A 231 -2.12 -15.38 14.40
CA GLU A 231 -2.42 -15.94 15.71
C GLU A 231 -3.00 -14.89 16.67
N LEU A 232 -2.43 -13.68 16.66
CA LEU A 232 -2.79 -12.63 17.63
C LEU A 232 -4.03 -11.82 17.24
N ASN A 233 -4.27 -11.63 15.95
CA ASN A 233 -5.29 -10.72 15.41
C ASN A 233 -6.45 -11.43 14.71
N GLY A 234 -6.34 -12.73 14.45
CA GLY A 234 -7.37 -13.51 13.74
C GLY A 234 -7.37 -13.31 12.22
N PHE A 235 -6.51 -12.46 11.67
CA PHE A 235 -6.25 -12.31 10.24
C PHE A 235 -4.83 -11.81 9.99
N GLY A 236 -4.31 -12.05 8.80
CA GLY A 236 -3.06 -11.49 8.29
C GLY A 236 -3.36 -10.47 7.19
N TRP A 237 -2.59 -9.39 7.17
CA TRP A 237 -2.69 -8.34 6.16
C TRP A 237 -1.29 -7.90 5.76
N VAL A 238 -1.03 -7.93 4.46
CA VAL A 238 0.21 -7.45 3.86
C VAL A 238 -0.14 -6.52 2.70
N ALA A 239 0.32 -5.30 2.76
CA ALA A 239 0.19 -4.32 1.69
C ALA A 239 1.56 -4.02 1.10
N ASN A 240 1.73 -4.31 -0.18
CA ASN A 240 2.95 -4.00 -0.93
C ASN A 240 2.61 -3.16 -2.15
N ILE A 241 3.26 -2.02 -2.29
CA ILE A 241 3.15 -1.15 -3.44
C ILE A 241 4.38 -1.33 -4.32
N TRP A 242 4.13 -1.53 -5.62
CA TRP A 242 5.15 -1.70 -6.63
C TRP A 242 4.98 -0.59 -7.68
N GLU A 243 5.87 0.36 -7.66
CA GLU A 243 5.81 1.51 -8.58
C GLU A 243 6.33 1.09 -9.96
N ALA A 244 5.49 1.23 -10.98
CA ALA A 244 5.81 0.76 -12.33
C ALA A 244 7.07 1.45 -12.94
N GLN A 245 7.36 2.67 -12.54
CA GLN A 245 8.58 3.39 -12.94
C GLN A 245 9.87 2.70 -12.48
N MET A 246 9.84 1.98 -11.35
CA MET A 246 11.00 1.27 -10.80
C MET A 246 11.50 0.17 -11.74
N VAL A 247 10.65 -0.34 -12.62
CA VAL A 247 11.04 -1.30 -13.68
C VAL A 247 12.10 -0.67 -14.60
N HIS A 248 11.93 0.61 -14.94
CA HIS A 248 12.92 1.34 -15.73
C HIS A 248 14.15 1.71 -14.90
N GLU A 249 13.94 2.23 -13.70
CA GLU A 249 14.98 2.77 -12.84
C GLU A 249 15.94 1.70 -12.31
N PHE A 250 15.42 0.54 -11.88
CA PHE A 250 16.21 -0.54 -11.26
C PHE A 250 16.50 -1.71 -12.19
N GLY A 251 15.90 -1.72 -13.37
CA GLY A 251 16.04 -2.77 -14.36
C GLY A 251 14.91 -3.81 -14.29
N LYS A 252 14.35 -4.08 -15.47
CA LYS A 252 13.21 -4.99 -15.65
C LYS A 252 13.46 -6.38 -15.04
N ASP A 253 14.63 -6.96 -15.30
CA ASP A 253 14.92 -8.32 -14.85
C ASP A 253 14.93 -8.42 -13.33
N LEU A 254 15.62 -7.50 -12.64
CA LEU A 254 15.65 -7.48 -11.18
C LEU A 254 14.23 -7.36 -10.58
N ILE A 255 13.45 -6.43 -11.08
CA ILE A 255 12.12 -6.14 -10.51
C ILE A 255 11.12 -7.28 -10.81
N CYS A 256 11.15 -7.83 -12.02
CA CYS A 256 10.28 -8.95 -12.36
C CYS A 256 10.67 -10.23 -11.61
N ASP A 257 11.96 -10.52 -11.44
CA ASP A 257 12.41 -11.67 -10.67
C ASP A 257 12.10 -11.50 -9.18
N ALA A 258 12.26 -10.30 -8.62
CA ALA A 258 11.83 -10.00 -7.26
C ALA A 258 10.33 -10.23 -7.06
N MET A 259 9.49 -9.76 -7.99
CA MET A 259 8.04 -9.99 -7.97
C MET A 259 7.70 -11.48 -8.00
N LYS A 260 8.32 -12.25 -8.90
CA LYS A 260 8.12 -13.71 -8.99
C LYS A 260 8.54 -14.40 -7.68
N MET A 261 9.70 -14.04 -7.14
CA MET A 261 10.21 -14.62 -5.90
C MET A 261 9.27 -14.31 -4.73
N TRP A 262 8.81 -13.06 -4.62
CA TRP A 262 7.86 -12.66 -3.60
C TRP A 262 6.57 -13.48 -3.67
N VAL A 263 5.88 -13.48 -4.81
CA VAL A 263 4.61 -14.22 -4.98
C VAL A 263 4.79 -15.71 -4.73
N THR A 264 5.85 -16.32 -5.30
CA THR A 264 6.13 -17.75 -5.16
C THR A 264 6.48 -18.10 -3.71
N GLY A 265 7.30 -17.28 -3.04
CA GLY A 265 7.68 -17.47 -1.65
C GLY A 265 6.48 -17.37 -0.70
N THR A 266 5.66 -16.33 -0.87
CA THR A 266 4.43 -16.14 -0.09
C THR A 266 3.47 -17.31 -0.25
N LYS A 267 3.17 -17.73 -1.48
CA LYS A 267 2.30 -18.89 -1.75
C LYS A 267 2.91 -20.21 -1.27
N GLY A 268 4.23 -20.36 -1.36
CA GLY A 268 4.93 -21.54 -0.89
C GLY A 268 4.90 -21.70 0.62
N ARG A 269 5.04 -20.60 1.37
CA ARG A 269 5.04 -20.61 2.83
C ARG A 269 3.62 -20.54 3.43
N TRP A 270 2.74 -19.76 2.81
CA TRP A 270 1.35 -19.59 3.25
C TRP A 270 0.39 -19.83 2.08
N PRO A 271 0.11 -21.10 1.74
CA PRO A 271 -0.63 -21.48 0.53
C PRO A 271 -2.07 -20.93 0.51
N ASP A 272 -2.67 -20.69 1.67
CA ASP A 272 -4.02 -20.14 1.79
C ASP A 272 -4.09 -18.61 1.64
N THR A 273 -2.95 -17.94 1.38
CA THR A 273 -2.93 -16.50 1.14
C THR A 273 -3.66 -16.16 -0.15
N HIS A 274 -4.53 -15.15 -0.11
CA HIS A 274 -5.20 -14.58 -1.26
C HIS A 274 -4.57 -13.24 -1.62
N PHE A 275 -4.23 -13.06 -2.90
CA PHE A 275 -3.84 -11.77 -3.46
C PHE A 275 -5.10 -11.11 -4.01
N VAL A 276 -5.56 -10.05 -3.35
CA VAL A 276 -6.82 -9.36 -3.63
C VAL A 276 -6.60 -7.88 -3.86
N THR A 277 -7.59 -7.20 -4.41
CA THR A 277 -7.53 -5.74 -4.58
C THR A 277 -7.72 -5.02 -3.24
N PHE A 278 -7.33 -3.75 -3.18
CA PHE A 278 -7.61 -2.91 -2.00
C PHE A 278 -9.11 -2.83 -1.70
N GLY A 279 -9.93 -2.65 -2.74
CA GLY A 279 -11.36 -2.60 -2.59
C GLY A 279 -11.94 -3.87 -1.99
N GLU A 280 -11.53 -5.04 -2.50
CA GLU A 280 -11.98 -6.33 -1.98
C GLU A 280 -11.57 -6.55 -0.52
N PHE A 281 -10.31 -6.28 -0.19
CA PHE A 281 -9.85 -6.46 1.19
C PHE A 281 -10.57 -5.49 2.14
N GLY A 282 -10.69 -4.24 1.76
CA GLY A 282 -11.38 -3.24 2.57
C GLY A 282 -12.84 -3.61 2.83
N GLU A 283 -13.56 -4.11 1.83
CA GLU A 283 -14.94 -4.56 2.00
C GLU A 283 -15.05 -5.84 2.86
N LEU A 284 -14.09 -6.77 2.76
CA LEU A 284 -14.02 -7.92 3.67
C LEU A 284 -13.81 -7.47 5.11
N TRP A 285 -12.89 -6.54 5.34
CA TRP A 285 -12.63 -5.99 6.66
C TRP A 285 -13.86 -5.25 7.22
N ARG A 286 -14.52 -4.40 6.42
CA ARG A 286 -15.75 -3.68 6.81
C ARG A 286 -16.93 -4.61 7.12
N LYS A 287 -16.98 -5.80 6.54
CA LYS A 287 -18.00 -6.81 6.90
C LYS A 287 -17.78 -7.34 8.31
N GLN A 288 -16.54 -7.51 8.71
CA GLN A 288 -16.16 -8.06 10.02
C GLN A 288 -16.15 -6.99 11.12
N TYR A 289 -15.61 -5.81 10.84
CA TYR A 289 -15.43 -4.74 11.80
C TYR A 289 -16.33 -3.54 11.44
N LYS A 290 -17.25 -3.20 12.36
CA LYS A 290 -18.23 -2.12 12.14
C LYS A 290 -17.84 -0.81 12.83
N SER A 291 -16.87 -0.87 13.74
CA SER A 291 -16.34 0.26 14.47
C SER A 291 -14.89 -0.02 14.91
N ASN A 292 -14.23 1.00 15.42
CA ASN A 292 -12.91 0.82 16.00
C ASN A 292 -12.93 0.17 17.39
N ASP A 293 -14.09 -0.07 17.97
CA ASP A 293 -14.25 -0.85 19.20
C ASP A 293 -14.08 -2.35 18.97
N ASP A 294 -14.18 -2.78 17.69
CA ASP A 294 -14.21 -4.19 17.32
C ASP A 294 -12.81 -4.80 17.16
N TRP A 295 -11.75 -4.02 17.22
CA TRP A 295 -10.38 -4.49 17.00
C TRP A 295 -9.39 -4.04 18.10
N ASN A 296 -8.37 -4.87 18.29
CA ASN A 296 -7.26 -4.63 19.21
C ASN A 296 -6.02 -5.37 18.68
N TYR A 297 -5.19 -4.66 17.91
CA TYR A 297 -4.07 -5.25 17.18
C TYR A 297 -2.84 -5.46 18.06
N ARG A 298 -2.18 -6.59 17.86
CA ARG A 298 -0.93 -6.96 18.53
C ARG A 298 0.05 -7.53 17.52
N PHE A 299 1.30 -7.12 17.61
CA PHE A 299 2.39 -7.63 16.77
C PHE A 299 3.63 -7.86 17.60
N VAL A 300 4.39 -8.87 17.21
CA VAL A 300 5.68 -9.19 17.84
C VAL A 300 6.67 -9.49 16.72
N GLU A 301 7.77 -8.78 16.72
CA GLU A 301 8.86 -8.96 15.79
C GLU A 301 10.19 -9.06 16.54
N ARG A 302 11.05 -9.94 16.05
CA ARG A 302 12.50 -9.89 16.29
C ARG A 302 13.18 -9.46 15.02
N GLY A 303 14.26 -8.68 15.13
CA GLY A 303 14.99 -8.25 13.95
C GLY A 303 15.53 -9.42 13.13
N SER A 304 15.59 -9.22 11.82
CA SER A 304 16.07 -10.23 10.85
C SER A 304 17.58 -10.46 10.89
N GLY A 305 18.31 -9.51 11.45
CA GLY A 305 19.78 -9.44 11.41
C GLY A 305 20.32 -8.78 10.16
N LEU A 306 19.48 -8.23 9.29
CA LEU A 306 19.88 -7.48 8.11
C LEU A 306 19.77 -5.97 8.33
N GLY A 307 20.80 -5.24 7.93
CA GLY A 307 20.82 -3.78 8.04
C GLY A 307 20.56 -3.31 9.46
N ASP A 308 19.59 -2.40 9.62
CA ASP A 308 19.16 -1.85 10.90
C ASP A 308 18.13 -2.74 11.65
N SER A 309 17.79 -3.89 11.11
CA SER A 309 16.94 -4.89 11.76
C SER A 309 17.76 -5.79 12.68
N TYR A 310 18.22 -5.27 13.80
CA TYR A 310 19.10 -6.00 14.72
C TYR A 310 18.41 -7.21 15.37
N ASN A 311 18.99 -8.40 15.23
CA ASN A 311 18.43 -9.66 15.69
C ASN A 311 18.43 -9.85 17.23
N ASN A 312 19.11 -8.99 17.96
CA ASN A 312 19.05 -8.91 19.42
C ASN A 312 17.93 -8.00 19.95
N LEU A 313 17.18 -7.37 19.06
CA LEU A 313 16.03 -6.53 19.39
C LEU A 313 14.72 -7.29 19.17
N GLU A 314 13.76 -7.01 20.04
CA GLU A 314 12.38 -7.42 19.92
C GLU A 314 11.47 -6.21 20.13
N ILE A 315 10.51 -6.01 19.25
CA ILE A 315 9.48 -5.00 19.44
C ILE A 315 8.10 -5.67 19.56
N LYS A 316 7.31 -5.20 20.54
CA LYS A 316 5.91 -5.60 20.72
C LYS A 316 5.03 -4.39 20.54
N TRP A 317 4.09 -4.48 19.60
CA TRP A 317 3.09 -3.46 19.36
C TRP A 317 1.74 -3.85 19.94
N PHE A 318 1.10 -2.89 20.59
CA PHE A 318 -0.27 -2.94 21.09
C PHE A 318 -1.01 -1.72 20.57
N MET A 319 -2.08 -1.91 19.80
CA MET A 319 -2.79 -0.83 19.16
C MET A 319 -4.30 -1.02 19.27
N ASN A 320 -4.98 0.04 19.65
CA ASN A 320 -6.43 0.18 19.58
C ASN A 320 -6.79 1.60 19.18
N LYS A 321 -8.07 1.96 19.21
CA LYS A 321 -8.50 3.31 18.84
C LYS A 321 -7.92 4.43 19.71
N GLU A 322 -7.45 4.12 20.93
CA GLU A 322 -7.02 5.10 21.92
C GLU A 322 -5.50 5.29 21.94
N PHE A 323 -4.73 4.25 21.58
CA PHE A 323 -3.27 4.31 21.62
C PHE A 323 -2.58 3.36 20.65
N ARG A 324 -1.33 3.71 20.32
CA ARG A 324 -0.34 2.85 19.68
C ARG A 324 0.88 2.79 20.61
N LEU A 325 1.18 1.63 21.18
CA LEU A 325 2.25 1.41 22.15
C LEU A 325 3.26 0.41 21.62
N ALA A 326 4.51 0.83 21.53
CA ALA A 326 5.65 -0.03 21.21
C ALA A 326 6.48 -0.31 22.46
N LEU A 327 6.76 -1.57 22.71
CA LEU A 327 7.71 -2.01 23.72
C LEU A 327 8.93 -2.62 23.02
N LEU A 328 10.05 -1.92 23.09
CA LEU A 328 11.33 -2.36 22.51
C LEU A 328 12.20 -2.96 23.61
N ARG A 329 12.79 -4.15 23.34
CA ARG A 329 13.76 -4.83 24.20
C ARG A 329 15.06 -5.05 23.45
#